data_f71ffd14fd2291e6cfdc68ae2676184d
#
_entry.id   f71ffd14fd2291e6cfdc68ae2676184d
#
_cell.length_a   1.000
_cell.length_b   1.000
_cell.length_c   1.000
_cell.angle_alpha   90.00
_cell.angle_beta   90.00
_cell.angle_gamma   90.00
#
_symmetry.space_group_name_H-M   'P 1'
#
loop_
_entity.id
_entity.type
_entity.pdbx_description
1 polymer ?
#
loop_
_entity_poly.entity_id
_entity_poly.type
_entity_poly.pdbx_seq_one_letter_code
_entity_poly.pdbx_strand_id
1 'polypeptide(L)'
;MYSRFSLTGSTTSLGLISCGDDDKEPEIVVDPVSENVEYYIEGKVVADNAALDGVSVTAGEATATTDENGQYSLTVKDKKTYTVSFAKEGYRTVSDASVEIANNATNRSLVTLNVTMSKEGVAVAVDPESDKVITEKGEGETEDAQTVLTIPAGAVSTATDVTLTPYLEAVATDVTPGSKEEAIPMTNIAISSSQDAALNQDVTLSVANASSSDYYFDEVEVYEKTNARAIGDWKKYADAAFDKATNSYIAAIKKGSSLNKDYSIRVKSEKNVSETKNDEILKEDSYSNAGNMSATTYDIPYTAKLGWEISASGLDEGALSLVKAAIAAQEGGSEGVYTVNKTFTAHVSGDYILYFSCKAKYVEKEYTFSIAGKKVTVKVKHYLGVEFVYTNQSSSMHGGGSIG
;
A
#
# COMPACT_ATOMS: atom_id res chain seq x y z
N MET A 1 -28.04 -34.76 -21.37
CA MET A 1 -27.89 -35.02 -22.82
C MET A 1 -27.71 -33.68 -23.51
N TYR A 2 -26.70 -33.53 -24.31
CA TYR A 2 -26.11 -32.43 -25.09
C TYR A 2 -24.91 -31.80 -24.41
N SER A 3 -23.82 -32.17 -24.76
CA SER A 3 -22.84 -32.18 -25.86
C SER A 3 -21.98 -30.93 -25.85
N ARG A 4 -20.70 -31.19 -25.52
CA ARG A 4 -19.56 -30.28 -25.65
C ARG A 4 -19.29 -29.94 -27.12
N PHE A 5 -18.97 -28.68 -27.41
CA PHE A 5 -18.15 -28.37 -28.57
C PHE A 5 -16.93 -27.59 -28.16
N SER A 6 -15.78 -28.21 -28.34
CA SER A 6 -14.46 -27.62 -28.34
C SER A 6 -14.20 -27.03 -29.71
N LEU A 7 -13.87 -25.74 -29.82
CA LEU A 7 -13.31 -25.19 -31.06
C LEU A 7 -11.90 -24.68 -30.76
N THR A 8 -10.93 -25.50 -31.09
CA THR A 8 -9.59 -25.10 -31.43
C THR A 8 -9.59 -24.50 -32.82
N GLY A 9 -9.44 -23.18 -32.92
CA GLY A 9 -9.32 -22.48 -34.20
C GLY A 9 -8.04 -21.69 -34.25
N SER A 10 -6.99 -22.31 -34.80
CA SER A 10 -5.82 -21.61 -35.31
C SER A 10 -6.23 -20.89 -36.60
N THR A 11 -6.33 -19.57 -36.58
CA THR A 11 -6.50 -18.77 -37.78
C THR A 11 -5.19 -18.09 -38.14
N THR A 12 -4.44 -18.74 -39.01
CA THR A 12 -3.47 -18.07 -39.89
C THR A 12 -4.24 -17.22 -40.89
N SER A 13 -4.29 -15.90 -40.71
CA SER A 13 -4.81 -14.99 -41.71
C SER A 13 -3.70 -14.67 -42.74
N LEU A 14 -3.84 -15.24 -43.94
CA LEU A 14 -3.12 -14.75 -45.10
C LEU A 14 -3.74 -13.38 -45.49
N GLY A 15 -2.95 -12.32 -45.40
CA GLY A 15 -3.33 -11.00 -45.88
C GLY A 15 -3.44 -10.98 -47.39
N LEU A 16 -4.65 -10.74 -47.90
CA LEU A 16 -4.86 -10.35 -49.30
C LEU A 16 -4.55 -8.85 -49.41
N ILE A 17 -3.55 -8.51 -50.25
CA ILE A 17 -3.29 -7.12 -50.67
C ILE A 17 -4.42 -6.74 -51.65
N SER A 18 -5.33 -5.88 -51.24
CA SER A 18 -6.26 -5.17 -52.10
C SER A 18 -5.75 -3.77 -52.33
N CYS A 19 -5.36 -3.44 -53.57
CA CYS A 19 -5.21 -2.08 -54.03
C CYS A 19 -6.55 -1.40 -54.15
N GLY A 20 -6.87 -0.46 -53.31
CA GLY A 20 -8.05 0.40 -53.37
C GLY A 20 -7.80 1.65 -52.57
N ASP A 21 -7.77 2.80 -53.30
CA ASP A 21 -7.74 4.14 -52.76
C ASP A 21 -8.78 4.34 -51.66
N ASP A 22 -8.35 4.64 -50.48
CA ASP A 22 -9.16 5.35 -49.47
C ASP A 22 -8.22 5.82 -48.34
N ASP A 23 -8.23 7.12 -48.04
CA ASP A 23 -7.56 7.79 -46.94
C ASP A 23 -8.00 7.24 -45.58
N LYS A 24 -7.54 6.04 -45.22
CA LYS A 24 -7.59 5.51 -43.85
C LYS A 24 -6.21 5.67 -43.26
N GLU A 25 -6.18 6.39 -42.10
CA GLU A 25 -5.00 6.37 -41.25
C GLU A 25 -4.52 4.92 -41.08
N PRO A 26 -3.21 4.65 -41.21
CA PRO A 26 -2.69 3.30 -41.07
C PRO A 26 -3.06 2.76 -39.68
N GLU A 27 -3.88 1.72 -39.69
CA GLU A 27 -4.18 0.94 -38.49
C GLU A 27 -2.86 0.47 -37.90
N ILE A 28 -2.56 0.88 -36.67
CA ILE A 28 -1.34 0.50 -35.97
C ILE A 28 -1.46 -0.99 -35.67
N VAL A 29 -0.90 -1.82 -36.53
CA VAL A 29 -0.77 -3.26 -36.27
C VAL A 29 0.35 -3.40 -35.23
N VAL A 30 -0.04 -3.43 -33.97
CA VAL A 30 0.82 -3.96 -32.91
C VAL A 30 0.88 -5.46 -33.17
N ASP A 31 1.98 -5.93 -33.76
CA ASP A 31 2.22 -7.35 -33.94
C ASP A 31 2.23 -8.00 -32.53
N PRO A 32 1.30 -8.89 -32.20
CA PRO A 32 1.30 -9.55 -30.90
C PRO A 32 2.39 -10.62 -30.94
N VAL A 33 3.64 -10.20 -30.73
CA VAL A 33 4.65 -11.17 -30.34
C VAL A 33 4.12 -11.82 -29.08
N SER A 34 4.08 -13.14 -29.03
CA SER A 34 3.69 -13.91 -27.85
C SER A 34 4.73 -13.73 -26.75
N GLU A 35 4.79 -12.53 -26.22
CA GLU A 35 5.61 -12.21 -25.06
C GLU A 35 4.97 -12.85 -23.85
N ASN A 36 5.79 -13.40 -22.99
CA ASN A 36 5.35 -13.77 -21.65
C ASN A 36 4.77 -12.51 -21.00
N VAL A 37 3.45 -12.50 -20.79
CA VAL A 37 2.77 -11.41 -20.11
C VAL A 37 3.19 -11.46 -18.64
N GLU A 38 3.79 -10.38 -18.17
CA GLU A 38 4.29 -10.22 -16.81
C GLU A 38 3.82 -8.92 -16.21
N TYR A 39 3.53 -8.96 -14.91
CA TYR A 39 3.22 -7.78 -14.09
C TYR A 39 4.10 -7.82 -12.86
N TYR A 40 4.43 -6.65 -12.32
CA TYR A 40 5.27 -6.54 -11.14
C TYR A 40 4.47 -6.01 -9.95
N ILE A 41 4.61 -6.71 -8.80
CA ILE A 41 4.19 -6.20 -7.51
C ILE A 41 5.47 -5.82 -6.77
N GLU A 42 5.67 -4.54 -6.53
CA GLU A 42 6.88 -4.00 -5.94
C GLU A 42 6.55 -3.31 -4.62
N GLY A 43 7.48 -3.27 -3.71
CA GLY A 43 7.27 -2.55 -2.48
C GLY A 43 8.46 -2.54 -1.56
N LYS A 44 8.28 -1.88 -0.45
CA LYS A 44 9.24 -1.82 0.64
C LYS A 44 8.59 -2.32 1.92
N VAL A 45 9.33 -3.15 2.65
CA VAL A 45 8.96 -3.58 4.00
C VAL A 45 9.84 -2.83 5.00
N VAL A 46 9.19 -2.25 5.99
CA VAL A 46 9.85 -1.53 7.07
C VAL A 46 9.40 -2.08 8.43
N ALA A 47 10.22 -1.87 9.45
CA ALA A 47 9.88 -2.04 10.86
C ALA A 47 10.64 -0.98 11.66
N ASP A 48 10.02 -0.36 12.65
CA ASP A 48 10.61 0.74 13.44
C ASP A 48 11.18 1.87 12.54
N ASN A 49 10.49 2.22 11.46
CA ASN A 49 10.91 3.18 10.42
C ASN A 49 12.22 2.82 9.70
N ALA A 50 12.75 1.62 9.90
CA ALA A 50 13.94 1.11 9.22
C ALA A 50 13.57 0.07 8.15
N ALA A 51 14.41 -0.06 7.14
CA ALA A 51 14.28 -1.13 6.15
C ALA A 51 14.36 -2.50 6.84
N LEU A 52 13.48 -3.42 6.46
CA LEU A 52 13.46 -4.78 6.99
C LEU A 52 13.85 -5.78 5.89
N ASP A 53 15.08 -6.26 5.97
CA ASP A 53 15.63 -7.30 5.10
C ASP A 53 15.12 -8.69 5.45
N GLY A 54 15.30 -9.66 4.56
CA GLY A 54 15.05 -11.07 4.82
C GLY A 54 13.59 -11.43 5.10
N VAL A 55 12.63 -10.58 4.74
CA VAL A 55 11.19 -10.90 4.82
C VAL A 55 10.82 -11.79 3.65
N SER A 56 10.21 -12.92 3.93
CA SER A 56 9.60 -13.78 2.90
C SER A 56 8.28 -13.16 2.43
N VAL A 57 8.18 -12.89 1.13
CA VAL A 57 7.00 -12.30 0.49
C VAL A 57 6.42 -13.30 -0.49
N THR A 58 5.11 -13.57 -0.41
CA THR A 58 4.45 -14.56 -1.29
C THR A 58 3.13 -14.02 -1.84
N ALA A 59 2.87 -14.28 -3.13
CA ALA A 59 1.61 -13.97 -3.81
C ALA A 59 1.22 -15.13 -4.74
N GLY A 60 0.42 -16.06 -4.24
CA GLY A 60 0.16 -17.32 -4.93
C GLY A 60 1.44 -18.15 -5.08
N GLU A 61 1.88 -18.40 -6.31
CA GLU A 61 3.13 -19.13 -6.60
C GLU A 61 4.36 -18.21 -6.66
N ALA A 62 4.17 -16.90 -6.77
CA ALA A 62 5.27 -15.96 -6.80
C ALA A 62 5.84 -15.74 -5.41
N THR A 63 7.16 -15.77 -5.30
CA THR A 63 7.89 -15.60 -4.04
C THR A 63 9.06 -14.66 -4.21
N ALA A 64 9.36 -13.86 -3.19
CA ALA A 64 10.53 -13.00 -3.12
C ALA A 64 11.01 -12.92 -1.67
N THR A 65 12.20 -12.35 -1.49
CA THR A 65 12.74 -11.98 -0.18
C THR A 65 13.17 -10.54 -0.24
N THR A 66 12.91 -9.76 0.80
CA THR A 66 13.36 -8.35 0.84
C THR A 66 14.88 -8.27 0.92
N ASP A 67 15.44 -7.29 0.23
CA ASP A 67 16.86 -6.95 0.25
C ASP A 67 17.25 -6.08 1.47
N GLU A 68 18.51 -5.66 1.55
CA GLU A 68 19.05 -4.79 2.61
C GLU A 68 18.36 -3.42 2.71
N ASN A 69 17.68 -2.97 1.64
CA ASN A 69 16.88 -1.76 1.61
C ASN A 69 15.40 -2.02 1.95
N GLY A 70 15.06 -3.27 2.31
CA GLY A 70 13.69 -3.72 2.55
C GLY A 70 12.86 -3.84 1.27
N GLN A 71 13.45 -3.75 0.08
CA GLN A 71 12.74 -3.79 -1.20
C GLN A 71 12.50 -5.22 -1.66
N TYR A 72 11.34 -5.45 -2.30
CA TYR A 72 11.00 -6.73 -2.91
C TYR A 72 10.36 -6.52 -4.29
N SER A 73 10.41 -7.55 -5.11
CA SER A 73 9.79 -7.61 -6.43
C SER A 73 9.19 -8.99 -6.66
N LEU A 74 7.90 -9.05 -6.90
CA LEU A 74 7.19 -10.25 -7.32
C LEU A 74 6.80 -10.12 -8.79
N THR A 75 7.05 -11.17 -9.59
CA THR A 75 6.57 -11.26 -10.96
C THR A 75 5.34 -12.16 -11.01
N VAL A 76 4.22 -11.63 -11.51
CA VAL A 76 2.95 -12.33 -11.63
C VAL A 76 2.44 -12.27 -13.07
N LYS A 77 1.54 -13.20 -13.46
CA LYS A 77 1.14 -13.36 -14.86
C LYS A 77 -0.31 -12.96 -15.15
N ASP A 78 -1.15 -12.94 -14.13
CA ASP A 78 -2.59 -12.75 -14.30
C ASP A 78 -3.03 -11.34 -13.88
N LYS A 79 -4.04 -10.81 -14.54
CA LYS A 79 -4.77 -9.61 -14.13
C LYS A 79 -5.87 -10.01 -13.14
N LYS A 80 -5.58 -9.87 -11.87
CA LYS A 80 -6.48 -10.19 -10.76
C LYS A 80 -6.03 -9.51 -9.47
N THR A 81 -6.84 -9.60 -8.43
CA THR A 81 -6.41 -9.28 -7.07
C THR A 81 -5.56 -10.42 -6.52
N TYR A 82 -4.39 -10.08 -6.04
CA TYR A 82 -3.46 -10.96 -5.33
C TYR A 82 -3.55 -10.72 -3.84
N THR A 83 -3.66 -11.80 -3.07
CA THR A 83 -3.35 -11.78 -1.63
C THR A 83 -1.87 -11.97 -1.47
N VAL A 84 -1.22 -11.04 -0.78
CA VAL A 84 0.21 -11.04 -0.52
C VAL A 84 0.45 -11.24 0.96
N SER A 85 1.33 -12.16 1.31
CA SER A 85 1.73 -12.42 2.70
C SER A 85 3.20 -12.11 2.91
N PHE A 86 3.50 -11.62 4.12
CA PHE A 86 4.83 -11.23 4.59
C PHE A 86 5.12 -11.95 5.89
N ALA A 87 6.24 -12.66 5.96
CA ALA A 87 6.63 -13.43 7.15
C ALA A 87 8.12 -13.25 7.46
N LYS A 88 8.42 -13.00 8.73
CA LYS A 88 9.78 -12.99 9.28
C LYS A 88 9.71 -13.42 10.75
N GLU A 89 10.67 -14.23 11.21
CA GLU A 89 10.74 -14.66 12.61
C GLU A 89 10.85 -13.46 13.56
N GLY A 90 10.06 -13.47 14.64
CA GLY A 90 9.99 -12.40 15.64
C GLY A 90 9.06 -11.23 15.25
N TYR A 91 8.42 -11.31 14.09
CA TYR A 91 7.47 -10.32 13.62
C TYR A 91 6.08 -10.93 13.41
N ARG A 92 5.06 -10.12 13.64
CA ARG A 92 3.69 -10.50 13.32
C ARG A 92 3.56 -10.72 11.82
N THR A 93 3.08 -11.91 11.42
CA THR A 93 2.84 -12.22 10.02
C THR A 93 1.70 -11.38 9.46
N VAL A 94 1.91 -10.80 8.29
CA VAL A 94 0.87 -10.15 7.47
C VAL A 94 0.43 -11.18 6.44
N SER A 95 -0.82 -11.67 6.51
CA SER A 95 -1.28 -12.80 5.70
C SER A 95 -2.30 -12.44 4.63
N ASP A 96 -2.80 -11.22 4.64
CA ASP A 96 -4.01 -10.82 3.93
C ASP A 96 -3.93 -9.44 3.25
N ALA A 97 -2.72 -8.91 3.08
CA ALA A 97 -2.51 -7.73 2.24
C ALA A 97 -2.96 -8.02 0.81
N SER A 98 -3.65 -7.08 0.17
CA SER A 98 -4.17 -7.29 -1.18
C SER A 98 -3.75 -6.18 -2.14
N VAL A 99 -3.49 -6.57 -3.39
CA VAL A 99 -3.17 -5.64 -4.47
C VAL A 99 -3.79 -6.11 -5.77
N GLU A 100 -4.35 -5.20 -6.54
CA GLU A 100 -5.01 -5.52 -7.81
C GLU A 100 -4.10 -5.20 -9.00
N ILE A 101 -3.92 -6.17 -9.88
CA ILE A 101 -3.47 -5.94 -11.25
C ILE A 101 -4.73 -5.69 -12.10
N ALA A 102 -4.97 -4.44 -12.42
CA ALA A 102 -6.19 -4.02 -13.11
C ALA A 102 -6.35 -4.68 -14.49
N ASN A 103 -7.60 -4.90 -14.93
CA ASN A 103 -7.91 -5.53 -16.22
C ASN A 103 -7.34 -4.76 -17.42
N ASN A 104 -7.20 -3.45 -17.32
CA ASN A 104 -6.60 -2.58 -18.34
C ASN A 104 -5.09 -2.39 -18.18
N ALA A 105 -4.43 -3.07 -17.23
CA ALA A 105 -2.99 -3.00 -17.07
C ALA A 105 -2.27 -3.46 -18.35
N THR A 106 -1.25 -2.70 -18.78
CA THR A 106 -0.38 -3.09 -19.89
C THR A 106 0.65 -4.12 -19.45
N ASN A 107 1.19 -4.91 -20.38
CA ASN A 107 2.28 -5.84 -20.06
C ASN A 107 3.41 -5.09 -19.35
N ARG A 108 4.01 -5.72 -18.33
CA ARG A 108 5.06 -5.17 -17.46
C ARG A 108 4.66 -3.94 -16.63
N SER A 109 3.36 -3.69 -16.48
CA SER A 109 2.88 -2.71 -15.52
C SER A 109 3.33 -3.09 -14.11
N LEU A 110 3.63 -2.07 -13.32
CA LEU A 110 4.07 -2.17 -11.95
C LEU A 110 3.01 -1.59 -11.03
N VAL A 111 2.69 -2.29 -9.96
CA VAL A 111 1.84 -1.83 -8.87
C VAL A 111 2.61 -1.90 -7.54
N THR A 112 2.27 -1.02 -6.61
CA THR A 112 2.99 -0.91 -5.35
C THR A 112 2.21 -1.46 -4.17
N LEU A 113 2.93 -2.11 -3.23
CA LEU A 113 2.41 -2.51 -1.94
C LEU A 113 3.52 -2.38 -0.89
N ASN A 114 3.49 -1.28 -0.12
CA ASN A 114 4.39 -1.08 0.99
C ASN A 114 3.79 -1.65 2.27
N VAL A 115 4.62 -2.21 3.15
CA VAL A 115 4.18 -2.88 4.36
C VAL A 115 5.04 -2.48 5.55
N THR A 116 4.40 -2.19 6.67
CA THR A 116 5.06 -2.08 7.96
C THR A 116 4.82 -3.39 8.73
N MET A 117 5.88 -4.06 9.15
CA MET A 117 5.80 -5.25 10.00
C MET A 117 6.12 -4.85 11.43
N SER A 118 5.32 -5.34 12.36
CA SER A 118 5.47 -5.08 13.78
C SER A 118 6.08 -6.29 14.48
N LYS A 119 6.95 -6.04 15.45
CA LYS A 119 7.44 -7.11 16.34
C LYS A 119 6.28 -7.68 17.14
N GLU A 120 6.30 -8.98 17.38
CA GLU A 120 5.34 -9.59 18.29
C GLU A 120 5.64 -9.15 19.73
N GLY A 121 4.59 -8.78 20.46
CA GLY A 121 4.70 -8.47 21.87
C GLY A 121 5.09 -9.69 22.71
N VAL A 122 5.57 -9.46 23.91
CA VAL A 122 5.96 -10.50 24.83
C VAL A 122 4.78 -10.88 25.73
N ALA A 123 4.57 -12.18 25.97
CA ALA A 123 3.56 -12.66 26.89
C ALA A 123 3.91 -12.27 28.35
N VAL A 124 2.96 -11.64 29.03
CA VAL A 124 3.10 -11.15 30.40
C VAL A 124 2.08 -11.84 31.29
N ALA A 125 2.55 -12.44 32.38
CA ALA A 125 1.67 -13.10 33.35
C ALA A 125 0.80 -12.05 34.10
N VAL A 126 -0.51 -12.30 34.13
CA VAL A 126 -1.52 -11.48 34.83
C VAL A 126 -2.14 -12.34 35.93
N ASP A 127 -1.99 -11.86 37.16
CA ASP A 127 -2.59 -12.46 38.34
C ASP A 127 -3.96 -11.78 38.63
N PRO A 128 -5.05 -12.53 38.79
CA PRO A 128 -6.37 -11.94 39.08
C PRO A 128 -6.43 -11.13 40.40
N GLU A 129 -5.51 -11.34 41.32
CA GLU A 129 -5.51 -10.67 42.62
C GLU A 129 -4.73 -9.35 42.65
N SER A 130 -4.03 -9.01 41.56
CA SER A 130 -3.16 -7.81 41.48
C SER A 130 -3.39 -7.00 40.21
N ASP A 131 -3.19 -5.68 40.32
CA ASP A 131 -3.16 -4.80 39.13
C ASP A 131 -1.97 -5.17 38.27
N LYS A 132 -2.17 -5.12 36.95
CA LYS A 132 -1.12 -5.35 35.98
C LYS A 132 -1.11 -4.25 34.92
N VAL A 133 0.07 -3.75 34.63
CA VAL A 133 0.35 -2.82 33.52
C VAL A 133 1.24 -3.54 32.51
N ILE A 134 0.80 -3.59 31.27
CA ILE A 134 1.54 -4.12 30.13
C ILE A 134 1.81 -2.95 29.20
N THR A 135 3.05 -2.78 28.80
CA THR A 135 3.48 -1.65 27.98
C THR A 135 4.27 -2.18 26.80
N GLU A 136 3.87 -1.77 25.61
CA GLU A 136 4.55 -2.10 24.37
C GLU A 136 4.71 -0.87 23.50
N LYS A 137 5.81 -0.82 22.76
CA LYS A 137 6.12 0.23 21.82
C LYS A 137 5.48 -0.06 20.47
N GLY A 138 4.78 0.92 19.89
CA GLY A 138 4.28 0.85 18.52
C GLY A 138 5.39 1.04 17.48
N GLU A 139 5.09 0.68 16.23
CA GLU A 139 6.00 0.87 15.11
C GLU A 139 6.28 2.37 14.88
N GLY A 140 7.57 2.72 14.84
CA GLY A 140 8.02 4.10 14.61
C GLY A 140 7.82 5.05 15.78
N GLU A 141 7.37 4.56 16.92
CA GLU A 141 7.21 5.35 18.14
C GLU A 141 8.55 5.51 18.89
N THR A 142 8.67 6.62 19.62
CA THR A 142 9.81 6.84 20.52
C THR A 142 9.64 6.01 21.79
N GLU A 143 10.69 5.92 22.61
CA GLU A 143 10.64 5.22 23.91
C GLU A 143 9.55 5.77 24.86
N ASP A 144 9.17 7.05 24.67
CA ASP A 144 8.13 7.71 25.46
C ASP A 144 6.71 7.52 24.87
N ALA A 145 6.60 7.06 23.61
CA ALA A 145 5.34 6.86 22.92
C ALA A 145 4.96 5.38 22.95
N GLN A 146 4.14 4.98 23.90
CA GLN A 146 3.83 3.58 24.17
C GLN A 146 2.33 3.32 24.15
N THR A 147 1.96 2.09 23.80
CA THR A 147 0.65 1.52 24.03
C THR A 147 0.65 0.82 25.39
N VAL A 148 -0.30 1.17 26.23
CA VAL A 148 -0.39 0.67 27.60
C VAL A 148 -1.74 0.00 27.83
N LEU A 149 -1.72 -1.22 28.35
CA LEU A 149 -2.89 -1.95 28.80
C LEU A 149 -2.85 -2.08 30.33
N THR A 150 -3.80 -1.45 31.01
CA THR A 150 -3.92 -1.53 32.48
C THR A 150 -5.07 -2.44 32.85
N ILE A 151 -4.76 -3.57 33.48
CA ILE A 151 -5.68 -4.61 33.92
C ILE A 151 -5.79 -4.53 35.43
N PRO A 152 -6.93 -4.06 36.01
CA PRO A 152 -7.09 -3.97 37.44
C PRO A 152 -7.28 -5.36 38.07
N ALA A 153 -6.97 -5.49 39.37
CA ALA A 153 -7.22 -6.68 40.15
C ALA A 153 -8.69 -7.09 40.02
N GLY A 154 -8.96 -8.37 39.82
CA GLY A 154 -10.30 -8.89 39.61
C GLY A 154 -10.86 -8.75 38.19
N ALA A 155 -10.15 -8.14 37.27
CA ALA A 155 -10.60 -8.01 35.87
C ALA A 155 -10.58 -9.35 35.15
N VAL A 156 -9.62 -10.21 35.43
CA VAL A 156 -9.57 -11.61 34.96
C VAL A 156 -9.97 -12.57 36.07
N SER A 157 -10.62 -13.69 35.73
CA SER A 157 -11.08 -14.67 36.72
C SER A 157 -10.01 -15.70 37.12
N THR A 158 -9.00 -15.89 36.28
CA THR A 158 -7.93 -16.85 36.49
C THR A 158 -6.62 -16.27 36.01
N ALA A 159 -5.50 -16.75 36.54
CA ALA A 159 -4.19 -16.37 36.05
C ALA A 159 -4.07 -16.66 34.55
N THR A 160 -3.59 -15.70 33.79
CA THR A 160 -3.50 -15.78 32.33
C THR A 160 -2.26 -15.05 31.84
N ASP A 161 -1.70 -15.51 30.73
CA ASP A 161 -0.66 -14.77 30.01
C ASP A 161 -1.35 -13.87 28.98
N VAL A 162 -0.99 -12.58 28.98
CA VAL A 162 -1.53 -11.60 28.06
C VAL A 162 -0.40 -11.03 27.21
N THR A 163 -0.61 -11.00 25.90
CA THR A 163 0.30 -10.37 24.94
C THR A 163 -0.38 -9.14 24.33
N LEU A 164 0.35 -8.04 24.29
CA LEU A 164 -0.06 -6.78 23.67
C LEU A 164 0.85 -6.55 22.47
N THR A 165 0.27 -6.40 21.27
CA THR A 165 1.06 -6.17 20.04
C THR A 165 0.46 -4.99 19.26
N PRO A 166 1.04 -3.79 19.36
CA PRO A 166 0.72 -2.70 18.44
C PRO A 166 1.16 -3.05 17.02
N TYR A 167 0.34 -2.73 16.01
CA TYR A 167 0.67 -3.02 14.63
C TYR A 167 -0.02 -2.08 13.65
N LEU A 168 0.46 -2.04 12.40
CA LEU A 168 -0.22 -1.39 11.29
C LEU A 168 -0.74 -2.46 10.32
N GLU A 169 -1.94 -2.28 9.78
CA GLU A 169 -2.45 -3.13 8.70
C GLU A 169 -1.80 -2.73 7.38
N ALA A 170 -1.45 -3.73 6.58
CA ALA A 170 -1.09 -3.50 5.19
C ALA A 170 -2.38 -3.22 4.41
N VAL A 171 -2.59 -1.98 4.03
CA VAL A 171 -3.77 -1.54 3.28
C VAL A 171 -3.35 -1.14 1.88
N ALA A 172 -4.09 -1.63 0.88
CA ALA A 172 -3.91 -1.14 -0.49
C ALA A 172 -4.21 0.37 -0.54
N THR A 173 -3.41 1.09 -1.31
CA THR A 173 -3.62 2.53 -1.53
C THR A 173 -5.01 2.78 -2.09
N ASP A 174 -5.83 3.58 -1.40
CA ASP A 174 -7.13 4.02 -1.90
C ASP A 174 -6.94 4.98 -3.07
N VAL A 175 -7.41 4.56 -4.23
CA VAL A 175 -7.34 5.31 -5.49
C VAL A 175 -8.72 5.74 -5.98
N THR A 176 -9.77 5.54 -5.18
CA THR A 176 -11.13 5.92 -5.55
C THR A 176 -11.31 7.44 -5.44
N PRO A 177 -11.52 8.15 -6.57
CA PRO A 177 -11.66 9.60 -6.53
C PRO A 177 -12.89 10.05 -5.73
N GLY A 178 -12.75 11.18 -5.07
CA GLY A 178 -13.83 11.84 -4.34
C GLY A 178 -13.51 12.16 -2.90
N SER A 179 -14.43 12.86 -2.27
CA SER A 179 -14.34 13.27 -0.86
C SER A 179 -15.21 12.38 0.02
N LYS A 180 -14.65 11.95 1.16
CA LYS A 180 -15.38 11.20 2.19
C LYS A 180 -14.84 11.51 3.59
N GLU A 181 -15.71 11.40 4.59
CA GLU A 181 -15.26 11.28 5.96
C GLU A 181 -14.78 9.84 6.21
N GLU A 182 -13.66 9.73 6.88
CA GLU A 182 -13.03 8.44 7.19
C GLU A 182 -12.37 8.48 8.56
N ALA A 183 -12.46 7.38 9.29
CA ALA A 183 -11.70 7.16 10.50
C ALA A 183 -10.41 6.42 10.15
N ILE A 184 -9.29 7.16 10.07
CA ILE A 184 -7.99 6.59 9.68
C ILE A 184 -7.25 6.05 10.91
N PRO A 185 -6.57 4.90 10.82
CA PRO A 185 -5.87 4.32 11.95
C PRO A 185 -4.67 5.20 12.37
N MET A 186 -4.49 5.35 13.67
CA MET A 186 -3.25 5.80 14.28
C MET A 186 -2.38 4.58 14.60
N THR A 187 -3.01 3.57 15.20
CA THR A 187 -2.40 2.26 15.49
C THR A 187 -3.50 1.21 15.61
N ASN A 188 -3.16 -0.03 15.32
CA ASN A 188 -3.96 -1.19 15.66
C ASN A 188 -3.27 -1.93 16.80
N ILE A 189 -4.03 -2.66 17.60
CA ILE A 189 -3.54 -3.29 18.81
C ILE A 189 -4.15 -4.68 18.89
N ALA A 190 -3.33 -5.71 18.70
CA ALA A 190 -3.73 -7.07 18.97
C ALA A 190 -3.52 -7.38 20.44
N ILE A 191 -4.58 -7.82 21.10
CA ILE A 191 -4.50 -8.35 22.45
C ILE A 191 -4.83 -9.83 22.37
N SER A 192 -3.95 -10.67 22.90
CA SER A 192 -4.19 -12.11 23.04
C SER A 192 -4.01 -12.53 24.48
N SER A 193 -4.80 -13.51 24.89
CA SER A 193 -4.78 -14.07 26.24
C SER A 193 -4.76 -15.59 26.15
N SER A 194 -3.99 -16.25 27.00
CA SER A 194 -3.96 -17.71 27.08
C SER A 194 -5.29 -18.30 27.58
N GLN A 195 -6.16 -17.47 28.18
CA GLN A 195 -7.49 -17.83 28.62
C GLN A 195 -8.52 -16.92 27.93
N ASP A 196 -9.40 -17.48 27.12
CA ASP A 196 -10.48 -16.73 26.47
C ASP A 196 -11.69 -16.60 27.42
N ALA A 197 -11.57 -15.68 28.38
CA ALA A 197 -12.61 -15.40 29.36
C ALA A 197 -13.09 -13.96 29.25
N ALA A 198 -14.38 -13.75 29.57
CA ALA A 198 -14.95 -12.42 29.63
C ALA A 198 -14.37 -11.64 30.82
N LEU A 199 -14.08 -10.36 30.61
CA LEU A 199 -13.61 -9.44 31.62
C LEU A 199 -14.69 -9.23 32.71
N ASN A 200 -14.30 -9.26 33.99
CA ASN A 200 -15.15 -8.97 35.13
C ASN A 200 -15.25 -7.49 35.46
N GLN A 201 -14.29 -6.69 34.96
CA GLN A 201 -14.22 -5.23 35.15
C GLN A 201 -13.73 -4.59 33.83
N ASP A 202 -13.87 -3.26 33.74
CA ASP A 202 -13.29 -2.50 32.63
C ASP A 202 -11.76 -2.54 32.73
N VAL A 203 -11.11 -2.66 31.56
CA VAL A 203 -9.65 -2.60 31.38
C VAL A 203 -9.34 -1.32 30.61
N THR A 204 -8.27 -0.62 30.97
CA THR A 204 -7.89 0.62 30.33
C THR A 204 -6.86 0.38 29.24
N LEU A 205 -7.16 0.85 28.03
CA LEU A 205 -6.24 0.93 26.91
C LEU A 205 -5.83 2.39 26.72
N SER A 206 -4.53 2.65 26.68
CA SER A 206 -3.97 3.98 26.48
C SER A 206 -2.95 3.93 25.33
N VAL A 207 -3.02 4.90 24.44
CA VAL A 207 -2.06 5.07 23.33
C VAL A 207 -1.47 6.46 23.43
N ALA A 208 -0.15 6.53 23.49
CA ALA A 208 0.55 7.79 23.59
C ALA A 208 0.29 8.66 22.36
N ASN A 209 0.24 9.95 22.57
CA ASN A 209 0.13 10.94 21.51
C ASN A 209 1.50 11.12 20.83
N ALA A 210 1.55 11.10 19.51
CA ALA A 210 2.78 11.24 18.72
C ALA A 210 3.37 12.67 18.71
N SER A 211 2.83 13.57 19.55
CA SER A 211 3.29 14.96 19.67
C SER A 211 3.20 15.43 21.11
N SER A 212 3.55 16.69 21.37
CA SER A 212 3.35 17.29 22.68
C SER A 212 1.87 17.46 23.02
N SER A 213 1.53 17.57 24.30
CA SER A 213 0.13 17.68 24.77
C SER A 213 -0.61 18.95 24.32
N ASP A 214 0.05 19.85 23.59
CA ASP A 214 -0.57 21.03 23.00
C ASP A 214 -1.12 20.73 21.60
N TYR A 215 -0.72 19.61 20.99
CA TYR A 215 -1.20 19.13 19.68
C TYR A 215 -1.81 17.75 19.85
N TYR A 216 -3.12 17.65 19.73
CA TYR A 216 -3.85 16.40 19.82
C TYR A 216 -5.04 16.39 18.86
N PHE A 217 -5.43 15.24 18.40
CA PHE A 217 -6.63 15.10 17.60
C PHE A 217 -7.88 15.25 18.49
N ASP A 218 -8.83 16.07 18.04
CA ASP A 218 -10.05 16.35 18.81
C ASP A 218 -11.05 15.18 18.79
N GLU A 219 -11.08 14.42 17.70
CA GLU A 219 -12.01 13.33 17.48
C GLU A 219 -11.28 12.01 17.23
N VAL A 220 -11.14 11.21 18.30
CA VAL A 220 -10.52 9.90 18.25
C VAL A 220 -11.49 8.83 18.69
N GLU A 221 -11.56 7.76 17.92
CA GLU A 221 -12.48 6.65 18.09
C GLU A 221 -11.72 5.34 18.24
N VAL A 222 -12.31 4.40 18.98
CA VAL A 222 -11.83 3.03 19.10
C VAL A 222 -12.73 2.13 18.27
N TYR A 223 -12.12 1.28 17.48
CA TYR A 223 -12.79 0.24 16.71
C TYR A 223 -12.36 -1.13 17.23
N GLU A 224 -13.25 -2.10 17.21
CA GLU A 224 -12.94 -3.51 17.42
C GLU A 224 -13.01 -4.27 16.10
N LYS A 225 -12.14 -5.24 15.90
CA LYS A 225 -12.15 -6.11 14.74
C LYS A 225 -13.22 -7.18 14.93
N THR A 226 -14.16 -7.25 13.98
CA THR A 226 -15.28 -8.20 14.06
C THR A 226 -14.91 -9.58 13.54
N ASN A 227 -13.90 -9.65 12.65
CA ASN A 227 -13.37 -10.89 12.13
C ASN A 227 -11.83 -10.81 12.11
N ALA A 228 -11.16 -11.59 12.96
CA ALA A 228 -9.70 -11.58 13.11
C ALA A 228 -8.94 -11.93 11.81
N ARG A 229 -9.61 -12.51 10.81
CA ARG A 229 -9.00 -12.96 9.54
C ARG A 229 -9.31 -12.07 8.35
N ALA A 230 -10.13 -11.03 8.48
CA ALA A 230 -10.47 -10.14 7.38
C ALA A 230 -9.82 -8.76 7.56
N ILE A 231 -9.21 -8.22 6.47
CA ILE A 231 -8.83 -6.81 6.44
C ILE A 231 -10.12 -5.98 6.41
N GLY A 232 -10.14 -4.89 7.17
CA GLY A 232 -11.18 -3.88 7.07
C GLY A 232 -12.49 -4.15 7.82
N ASP A 233 -12.65 -5.30 8.48
CA ASP A 233 -13.84 -5.61 9.27
C ASP A 233 -13.80 -4.96 10.66
N TRP A 234 -13.77 -3.64 10.67
CA TRP A 234 -13.72 -2.83 11.88
C TRP A 234 -15.09 -2.22 12.19
N LYS A 235 -15.52 -2.31 13.45
CA LYS A 235 -16.73 -1.69 13.95
C LYS A 235 -16.38 -0.72 15.06
N LYS A 236 -16.95 0.48 15.04
CA LYS A 236 -16.81 1.44 16.13
C LYS A 236 -17.25 0.80 17.45
N TYR A 237 -16.36 0.86 18.43
CA TYR A 237 -16.52 0.28 19.77
C TYR A 237 -16.80 1.36 20.81
N ALA A 238 -16.00 2.44 20.83
CA ALA A 238 -16.07 3.53 21.79
C ALA A 238 -15.44 4.81 21.22
N ASP A 239 -15.55 5.90 21.95
CA ASP A 239 -14.71 7.08 21.75
C ASP A 239 -13.49 6.99 22.67
N ALA A 240 -12.34 7.54 22.24
CA ALA A 240 -11.17 7.72 23.07
C ALA A 240 -11.07 9.17 23.54
N ALA A 241 -10.78 9.36 24.81
CA ALA A 241 -10.58 10.69 25.39
C ALA A 241 -9.08 11.03 25.42
N PHE A 242 -8.71 12.25 25.03
CA PHE A 242 -7.36 12.73 25.21
C PHE A 242 -7.14 13.16 26.66
N ASP A 243 -6.18 12.54 27.34
CA ASP A 243 -5.70 12.95 28.64
C ASP A 243 -4.41 13.77 28.52
N LYS A 244 -4.55 15.05 28.77
CA LYS A 244 -3.41 16.00 28.69
C LYS A 244 -2.33 15.70 29.72
N ALA A 245 -2.66 15.11 30.86
CA ALA A 245 -1.71 14.84 31.93
C ALA A 245 -0.74 13.70 31.57
N THR A 246 -1.25 12.68 30.92
CA THR A 246 -0.46 11.53 30.46
C THR A 246 -0.05 11.66 28.98
N ASN A 247 -0.50 12.72 28.30
CA ASN A 247 -0.33 12.93 26.85
C ASN A 247 -0.74 11.70 26.03
N SER A 248 -1.91 11.14 26.30
CA SER A 248 -2.36 9.88 25.71
C SER A 248 -3.85 9.90 25.39
N TYR A 249 -4.26 9.09 24.41
CA TYR A 249 -5.65 8.78 24.14
C TYR A 249 -6.07 7.55 24.96
N ILE A 250 -7.10 7.69 25.77
CA ILE A 250 -7.53 6.68 26.73
C ILE A 250 -8.91 6.15 26.36
N ALA A 251 -9.08 4.83 26.37
CA ALA A 251 -10.34 4.15 26.19
C ALA A 251 -10.49 2.98 27.15
N ALA A 252 -11.73 2.61 27.44
CA ALA A 252 -12.04 1.46 28.27
C ALA A 252 -12.50 0.27 27.42
N ILE A 253 -11.82 -0.87 27.56
CA ILE A 253 -12.33 -2.17 27.14
C ILE A 253 -13.31 -2.64 28.20
N LYS A 254 -14.58 -2.75 27.83
CA LYS A 254 -15.68 -2.91 28.77
C LYS A 254 -15.74 -4.30 29.42
N LYS A 255 -16.18 -4.35 30.63
CA LYS A 255 -16.61 -5.57 31.29
C LYS A 255 -17.50 -6.42 30.37
N GLY A 256 -17.27 -7.72 30.33
CA GLY A 256 -17.95 -8.67 29.45
C GLY A 256 -17.26 -8.84 28.08
N SER A 257 -16.29 -7.98 27.71
CA SER A 257 -15.47 -8.19 26.51
C SER A 257 -14.41 -9.27 26.76
N SER A 258 -13.94 -9.90 25.68
CA SER A 258 -12.76 -10.77 25.72
C SER A 258 -11.47 -9.95 25.53
N LEU A 259 -10.36 -10.42 26.13
CA LEU A 259 -9.02 -9.91 25.83
C LEU A 259 -8.46 -10.43 24.48
N ASN A 260 -9.07 -11.50 23.91
CA ASN A 260 -8.65 -12.03 22.61
C ASN A 260 -9.31 -11.25 21.46
N LYS A 261 -8.91 -9.99 21.28
CA LYS A 261 -9.45 -9.10 20.26
C LYS A 261 -8.41 -8.10 19.76
N ASP A 262 -8.58 -7.70 18.51
CA ASP A 262 -7.86 -6.58 17.93
C ASP A 262 -8.70 -5.30 18.06
N TYR A 263 -8.04 -4.22 18.49
CA TYR A 263 -8.58 -2.87 18.56
C TYR A 263 -7.82 -1.94 17.60
N SER A 264 -8.46 -0.87 17.16
CA SER A 264 -7.84 0.19 16.35
C SER A 264 -8.19 1.54 16.94
N ILE A 265 -7.20 2.34 17.22
CA ILE A 265 -7.37 3.74 17.59
C ILE A 265 -7.33 4.54 16.30
N ARG A 266 -8.40 5.28 16.02
CA ARG A 266 -8.59 5.99 14.74
C ARG A 266 -8.97 7.44 14.96
N VAL A 267 -8.42 8.30 14.10
CA VAL A 267 -8.78 9.71 14.06
C VAL A 267 -9.74 9.96 12.91
N LYS A 268 -10.74 10.79 13.13
CA LYS A 268 -11.61 11.25 12.05
C LYS A 268 -10.89 12.23 11.14
N SER A 269 -11.06 12.05 9.86
CA SER A 269 -10.50 12.90 8.82
C SER A 269 -11.49 13.07 7.67
N GLU A 270 -11.52 14.26 7.07
CA GLU A 270 -12.06 14.43 5.73
C GLU A 270 -10.94 14.09 4.74
N LYS A 271 -11.17 13.11 3.86
CA LYS A 271 -10.21 12.70 2.83
C LYS A 271 -10.78 13.00 1.45
N ASN A 272 -9.97 13.63 0.59
CA ASN A 272 -10.28 13.84 -0.83
C ASN A 272 -9.19 13.18 -1.67
N VAL A 273 -9.57 12.34 -2.62
CA VAL A 273 -8.66 11.62 -3.53
C VAL A 273 -8.86 12.15 -4.94
N SER A 274 -7.78 12.51 -5.62
CA SER A 274 -7.80 12.93 -7.02
C SER A 274 -8.02 11.75 -7.97
N GLU A 275 -8.38 12.04 -9.22
CA GLU A 275 -8.17 11.08 -10.32
C GLU A 275 -6.70 10.67 -10.38
N THR A 276 -6.45 9.44 -10.87
CA THR A 276 -5.08 8.97 -11.12
C THR A 276 -4.42 9.83 -12.19
N LYS A 277 -3.22 10.35 -11.89
CA LYS A 277 -2.43 11.19 -12.78
C LYS A 277 -1.26 10.40 -13.38
N ASN A 278 -0.83 10.83 -14.57
CA ASN A 278 0.29 10.23 -15.31
C ASN A 278 1.04 11.28 -16.14
N ASP A 279 1.16 12.49 -15.64
CA ASP A 279 1.77 13.64 -16.34
C ASP A 279 3.26 13.81 -16.03
N GLU A 280 3.80 13.07 -15.04
CA GLU A 280 5.22 13.10 -14.71
C GLU A 280 6.02 12.11 -15.58
N ILE A 281 6.82 12.66 -16.51
CA ILE A 281 7.68 11.88 -17.41
C ILE A 281 8.93 11.43 -16.65
N LEU A 282 9.13 10.12 -16.58
CA LEU A 282 10.32 9.48 -15.98
C LEU A 282 11.39 9.20 -17.01
N LYS A 283 11.00 8.83 -18.23
CA LYS A 283 11.88 8.60 -19.36
C LYS A 283 11.14 8.86 -20.66
N GLU A 284 11.82 9.51 -21.60
CA GLU A 284 11.36 9.69 -22.96
C GLU A 284 12.55 9.44 -23.92
N ASP A 285 12.33 8.67 -24.99
CA ASP A 285 13.38 8.33 -25.94
C ASP A 285 12.80 7.82 -27.27
N SER A 286 13.65 7.68 -28.29
CA SER A 286 13.28 7.07 -29.57
C SER A 286 14.32 6.06 -30.01
N TYR A 287 13.86 4.94 -30.60
CA TYR A 287 14.69 3.82 -31.04
C TYR A 287 14.40 3.52 -32.49
N SER A 288 15.42 3.69 -33.33
CA SER A 288 15.25 3.58 -34.78
C SER A 288 15.73 2.22 -35.28
N ASN A 289 14.87 1.54 -36.02
CA ASN A 289 15.23 0.37 -36.84
C ASN A 289 15.13 0.66 -38.35
N ALA A 290 15.29 1.95 -38.70
CA ALA A 290 15.29 2.40 -40.10
C ALA A 290 16.40 1.75 -40.92
N GLY A 291 16.08 1.31 -42.14
CA GLY A 291 17.01 0.64 -43.02
C GLY A 291 17.23 -0.84 -42.75
N ASN A 292 16.62 -1.41 -41.72
CA ASN A 292 16.68 -2.85 -41.46
C ASN A 292 15.38 -3.51 -41.94
N MET A 293 15.47 -4.66 -42.57
CA MET A 293 14.30 -5.41 -43.02
C MET A 293 13.70 -6.32 -41.93
N SER A 294 14.45 -6.57 -40.87
CA SER A 294 14.06 -7.45 -39.75
C SER A 294 13.78 -6.65 -38.51
N ALA A 295 12.88 -7.17 -37.65
CA ALA A 295 12.65 -6.59 -36.35
C ALA A 295 13.90 -6.63 -35.46
N THR A 296 14.09 -5.62 -34.65
CA THR A 296 15.18 -5.50 -33.66
C THR A 296 14.58 -5.32 -32.27
N THR A 297 15.22 -5.92 -31.27
CA THR A 297 14.84 -5.80 -29.88
C THR A 297 15.71 -4.75 -29.20
N TYR A 298 15.08 -3.87 -28.43
CA TYR A 298 15.73 -2.87 -27.59
C TYR A 298 15.36 -3.09 -26.15
N ASP A 299 16.37 -3.15 -25.29
CA ASP A 299 16.20 -3.12 -23.82
C ASP A 299 16.29 -1.68 -23.33
N ILE A 300 15.17 -1.15 -22.86
CA ILE A 300 15.00 0.24 -22.48
C ILE A 300 15.00 0.31 -20.94
N PRO A 301 16.10 0.73 -20.31
CA PRO A 301 16.13 0.92 -18.86
C PRO A 301 15.30 2.13 -18.47
N TYR A 302 14.54 2.01 -17.39
CA TYR A 302 13.80 3.10 -16.79
C TYR A 302 13.89 3.02 -15.26
N THR A 303 13.59 4.13 -14.59
CA THR A 303 13.56 4.23 -13.15
C THR A 303 12.15 4.59 -12.71
N ALA A 304 11.46 3.68 -12.01
CA ALA A 304 10.17 3.95 -11.43
C ALA A 304 10.32 4.67 -10.08
N LYS A 305 9.39 5.58 -9.77
CA LYS A 305 9.22 6.17 -8.44
C LYS A 305 8.11 5.45 -7.70
N LEU A 306 8.36 5.11 -6.44
CA LEU A 306 7.43 4.41 -5.56
C LEU A 306 7.41 5.06 -4.18
N GLY A 307 6.37 4.76 -3.38
CA GLY A 307 6.21 5.34 -2.05
C GLY A 307 5.34 6.60 -2.07
N TRP A 308 5.43 7.40 -1.03
CA TRP A 308 4.59 8.58 -0.86
C TRP A 308 5.32 9.70 -0.11
N GLU A 309 4.84 10.93 -0.29
CA GLU A 309 5.40 12.13 0.33
C GLU A 309 4.29 13.09 0.79
N ILE A 310 4.53 13.80 1.89
CA ILE A 310 3.63 14.83 2.41
C ILE A 310 4.09 16.21 1.95
N SER A 311 3.13 17.00 1.48
CA SER A 311 3.27 18.43 1.25
C SER A 311 2.43 19.17 2.27
N ALA A 312 3.09 19.81 3.24
CA ALA A 312 2.43 20.57 4.30
C ALA A 312 3.10 21.94 4.42
N SER A 313 2.39 23.01 4.08
CA SER A 313 2.89 24.38 4.20
C SER A 313 2.24 25.06 5.40
N GLY A 314 3.06 25.71 6.25
CA GLY A 314 2.58 26.54 7.34
C GLY A 314 2.06 25.80 8.57
N LEU A 315 2.39 24.52 8.73
CA LEU A 315 2.10 23.75 9.94
C LEU A 315 3.22 23.90 10.96
N ASP A 316 2.84 23.98 12.23
CA ASP A 316 3.75 23.82 13.34
C ASP A 316 4.32 22.39 13.34
N GLU A 317 5.58 22.24 13.78
CA GLU A 317 6.28 20.95 13.80
C GLU A 317 5.52 19.89 14.61
N GLY A 318 4.90 20.29 15.74
CA GLY A 318 4.10 19.38 16.56
C GLY A 318 2.83 18.87 15.84
N ALA A 319 2.10 19.75 15.16
CA ALA A 319 0.95 19.35 14.35
C ALA A 319 1.37 18.46 13.17
N LEU A 320 2.49 18.78 12.54
CA LEU A 320 3.03 17.99 11.42
C LEU A 320 3.44 16.58 11.87
N SER A 321 4.12 16.45 13.01
CA SER A 321 4.50 15.15 13.59
C SER A 321 3.27 14.27 13.83
N LEU A 322 2.23 14.83 14.45
CA LEU A 322 0.97 14.12 14.73
C LEU A 322 0.29 13.62 13.44
N VAL A 323 0.19 14.49 12.45
CA VAL A 323 -0.42 14.15 11.15
C VAL A 323 0.40 13.12 10.40
N LYS A 324 1.74 13.22 10.40
CA LYS A 324 2.62 12.24 9.75
C LYS A 324 2.43 10.84 10.31
N ALA A 325 2.29 10.69 11.62
CA ALA A 325 2.05 9.39 12.25
C ALA A 325 0.73 8.75 11.76
N ALA A 326 -0.37 9.52 11.74
CA ALA A 326 -1.66 9.04 11.25
C ALA A 326 -1.62 8.69 9.74
N ILE A 327 -0.98 9.52 8.92
CA ILE A 327 -0.86 9.26 7.48
C ILE A 327 0.05 8.06 7.21
N ALA A 328 1.15 7.88 7.94
CA ALA A 328 2.02 6.71 7.82
C ALA A 328 1.25 5.40 8.07
N ALA A 329 0.36 5.39 9.07
CA ALA A 329 -0.51 4.26 9.35
C ALA A 329 -1.53 4.00 8.22
N GLN A 330 -1.98 5.05 7.54
CA GLN A 330 -2.98 4.95 6.45
C GLN A 330 -2.35 4.61 5.09
N GLU A 331 -1.16 5.15 4.78
CA GLU A 331 -0.53 5.00 3.46
C GLU A 331 0.42 3.80 3.38
N GLY A 332 0.67 3.14 4.49
CA GLY A 332 1.56 1.99 4.60
C GLY A 332 3.04 2.39 4.63
N GLY A 333 3.68 2.19 5.78
CA GLY A 333 5.09 2.48 5.97
C GLY A 333 5.42 3.95 6.23
N SER A 334 6.71 4.23 6.39
CA SER A 334 7.22 5.58 6.62
C SER A 334 7.16 6.44 5.35
N GLU A 335 7.02 7.77 5.54
CA GLU A 335 7.13 8.73 4.44
C GLU A 335 8.47 8.55 3.69
N GLY A 336 8.40 8.55 2.39
CA GLY A 336 9.57 8.55 1.53
C GLY A 336 9.26 8.06 0.12
N VAL A 337 9.87 8.72 -0.87
CA VAL A 337 9.88 8.29 -2.26
C VAL A 337 11.20 7.58 -2.53
N TYR A 338 11.13 6.37 -3.03
CA TYR A 338 12.28 5.58 -3.44
C TYR A 338 12.17 5.18 -4.91
N THR A 339 13.27 4.71 -5.49
CA THR A 339 13.33 4.36 -6.91
C THR A 339 13.70 2.90 -7.10
N VAL A 340 13.13 2.29 -8.13
CA VAL A 340 13.51 0.96 -8.62
C VAL A 340 13.87 1.02 -10.10
N ASN A 341 14.96 0.35 -10.46
CA ASN A 341 15.42 0.27 -11.85
C ASN A 341 14.85 -0.99 -12.50
N LYS A 342 14.25 -0.82 -13.67
CA LYS A 342 13.64 -1.88 -14.48
C LYS A 342 14.03 -1.71 -15.94
N THR A 343 13.78 -2.73 -16.73
CA THR A 343 14.00 -2.74 -18.16
C THR A 343 12.70 -3.09 -18.89
N PHE A 344 12.33 -2.26 -19.85
CA PHE A 344 11.26 -2.54 -20.79
C PHE A 344 11.89 -3.06 -22.08
N THR A 345 11.49 -4.23 -22.54
CA THR A 345 11.97 -4.81 -23.81
C THR A 345 10.98 -4.51 -24.91
N ALA A 346 11.41 -3.74 -25.92
CA ALA A 346 10.60 -3.35 -27.05
C ALA A 346 11.06 -4.07 -28.32
N HIS A 347 10.11 -4.58 -29.12
CA HIS A 347 10.36 -5.09 -30.47
C HIS A 347 9.97 -4.02 -31.49
N VAL A 348 10.93 -3.56 -32.27
CA VAL A 348 10.73 -2.55 -33.32
C VAL A 348 10.87 -3.22 -34.69
N SER A 349 9.77 -3.22 -35.44
CA SER A 349 9.73 -3.78 -36.81
C SER A 349 10.75 -3.14 -37.73
N GLY A 350 11.12 -3.83 -38.82
CA GLY A 350 12.01 -3.27 -39.84
C GLY A 350 11.40 -1.99 -40.43
N ASP A 351 12.25 -1.00 -40.68
CA ASP A 351 11.88 0.34 -41.20
C ASP A 351 10.94 1.16 -40.29
N TYR A 352 10.91 0.88 -38.98
CA TYR A 352 10.12 1.65 -38.00
C TYR A 352 11.02 2.38 -37.00
N ILE A 353 10.45 3.42 -36.42
CA ILE A 353 10.99 4.16 -35.25
C ILE A 353 10.00 4.01 -34.12
N LEU A 354 10.46 3.52 -32.98
CA LEU A 354 9.72 3.48 -31.74
C LEU A 354 9.91 4.80 -30.98
N TYR A 355 8.83 5.49 -30.68
CA TYR A 355 8.79 6.57 -29.69
C TYR A 355 8.27 5.99 -28.38
N PHE A 356 9.02 6.16 -27.31
CA PHE A 356 8.76 5.57 -26.03
C PHE A 356 8.72 6.64 -24.94
N SER A 357 7.71 6.59 -24.09
CA SER A 357 7.61 7.40 -22.88
C SER A 357 7.18 6.52 -21.70
N CYS A 358 7.93 6.59 -20.61
CA CYS A 358 7.57 6.01 -19.32
C CYS A 358 7.13 7.13 -18.37
N LYS A 359 5.94 7.06 -17.83
CA LYS A 359 5.34 8.06 -16.96
C LYS A 359 5.04 7.50 -15.59
N ALA A 360 5.26 8.28 -14.54
CA ALA A 360 4.81 7.91 -13.21
C ALA A 360 3.28 7.94 -13.12
N LYS A 361 2.70 6.91 -12.51
CA LYS A 361 1.29 6.92 -12.09
C LYS A 361 1.23 7.29 -10.62
N TYR A 362 0.39 8.25 -10.26
CA TYR A 362 0.21 8.66 -8.88
C TYR A 362 -1.20 9.21 -8.62
N VAL A 363 -1.56 9.26 -7.34
CA VAL A 363 -2.74 9.98 -6.87
C VAL A 363 -2.32 11.05 -5.88
N GLU A 364 -3.07 12.15 -5.84
CA GLU A 364 -2.95 13.16 -4.80
C GLU A 364 -4.14 13.00 -3.86
N LYS A 365 -3.86 12.98 -2.56
CA LYS A 365 -4.85 12.90 -1.50
C LYS A 365 -4.72 14.13 -0.62
N GLU A 366 -5.86 14.65 -0.18
CA GLU A 366 -5.91 15.74 0.77
C GLU A 366 -6.61 15.25 2.03
N TYR A 367 -5.94 15.36 3.17
CA TYR A 367 -6.46 14.97 4.47
C TYR A 367 -6.68 16.21 5.33
N THR A 368 -7.86 16.34 5.91
CA THR A 368 -8.19 17.43 6.85
C THR A 368 -8.55 16.84 8.20
N PHE A 369 -7.80 17.25 9.23
CA PHE A 369 -7.94 16.85 10.61
C PHE A 369 -8.40 18.01 11.48
N SER A 370 -9.01 17.71 12.64
CA SER A 370 -9.22 18.65 13.73
C SER A 370 -8.16 18.42 14.80
N ILE A 371 -7.31 19.42 15.03
CA ILE A 371 -6.18 19.34 15.97
C ILE A 371 -6.27 20.53 16.93
N ALA A 372 -6.45 20.24 18.23
CA ALA A 372 -6.55 21.25 19.28
C ALA A 372 -7.51 22.41 18.90
N GLY A 373 -8.68 22.07 18.36
CA GLY A 373 -9.74 23.01 17.93
C GLY A 373 -9.48 23.71 16.60
N LYS A 374 -8.45 23.33 15.83
CA LYS A 374 -8.13 23.93 14.52
C LYS A 374 -8.19 22.88 13.41
N LYS A 375 -8.74 23.26 12.25
CA LYS A 375 -8.66 22.44 11.04
C LYS A 375 -7.27 22.55 10.41
N VAL A 376 -6.67 21.39 10.16
CA VAL A 376 -5.34 21.24 9.56
C VAL A 376 -5.46 20.37 8.32
N THR A 377 -5.00 20.88 7.18
CA THR A 377 -5.06 20.17 5.90
C THR A 377 -3.66 19.90 5.37
N VAL A 378 -3.42 18.68 4.93
CA VAL A 378 -2.18 18.23 4.30
C VAL A 378 -2.45 17.52 3.00
N LYS A 379 -1.47 17.57 2.08
CA LYS A 379 -1.53 16.86 0.81
C LYS A 379 -0.51 15.72 0.80
N VAL A 380 -0.93 14.60 0.27
CA VAL A 380 -0.10 13.41 0.09
C VAL A 380 -0.06 13.09 -1.39
N LYS A 381 1.14 12.93 -1.95
CA LYS A 381 1.34 12.37 -3.28
C LYS A 381 1.81 10.92 -3.12
N HIS A 382 1.01 9.98 -3.62
CA HIS A 382 1.32 8.56 -3.54
C HIS A 382 1.56 7.97 -4.92
N TYR A 383 2.76 7.45 -5.16
CA TYR A 383 3.17 6.83 -6.41
C TYR A 383 2.66 5.40 -6.48
N LEU A 384 1.93 5.07 -7.55
CA LEU A 384 1.26 3.78 -7.75
C LEU A 384 2.06 2.84 -8.65
N GLY A 385 3.01 3.37 -9.42
CA GLY A 385 3.77 2.62 -10.42
C GLY A 385 4.07 3.45 -11.66
N VAL A 386 4.09 2.80 -12.82
CA VAL A 386 4.39 3.43 -14.10
C VAL A 386 3.35 3.11 -15.16
N GLU A 387 3.27 3.98 -16.15
CA GLU A 387 2.54 3.76 -17.40
C GLU A 387 3.51 3.92 -18.57
N PHE A 388 3.41 3.00 -19.55
CA PHE A 388 4.18 3.06 -20.78
C PHE A 388 3.29 3.56 -21.90
N VAL A 389 3.76 4.59 -22.60
CA VAL A 389 3.17 5.09 -23.84
C VAL A 389 4.20 4.93 -24.93
N TYR A 390 3.87 4.20 -25.99
CA TYR A 390 4.77 4.02 -27.11
C TYR A 390 4.01 3.95 -28.42
N THR A 391 4.66 4.45 -29.49
CA THR A 391 4.13 4.41 -30.86
C THR A 391 5.23 4.02 -31.82
N ASN A 392 4.92 3.17 -32.80
CA ASN A 392 5.79 2.84 -33.91
C ASN A 392 5.40 3.68 -35.13
N GLN A 393 6.35 4.38 -35.71
CA GLN A 393 6.13 5.14 -36.94
C GLN A 393 7.05 4.63 -38.04
N SER A 394 6.54 4.51 -39.30
CA SER A 394 7.36 4.12 -40.44
C SER A 394 8.41 5.20 -40.72
N SER A 395 9.66 4.79 -40.90
CA SER A 395 10.78 5.69 -41.24
C SER A 395 10.61 6.41 -42.58
N SER A 396 9.82 5.84 -43.49
CA SER A 396 9.53 6.44 -44.81
C SER A 396 8.72 7.74 -44.74
N MET A 397 8.01 8.02 -43.61
CA MET A 397 7.31 9.27 -43.42
C MET A 397 8.22 10.48 -43.12
N HIS A 398 9.48 10.26 -42.80
CA HIS A 398 10.44 11.35 -42.54
C HIS A 398 11.29 11.69 -43.76
N GLY A 399 11.12 11.01 -44.89
CA GLY A 399 11.88 11.20 -46.14
C GLY A 399 11.27 12.16 -47.17
N GLY A 400 10.27 12.94 -46.81
CA GLY A 400 9.70 14.01 -47.65
C GLY A 400 10.60 15.25 -47.73
N GLY A 401 11.88 15.07 -48.02
CA GLY A 401 12.79 16.16 -48.38
C GLY A 401 12.55 16.58 -49.83
N SER A 402 12.10 17.83 -50.00
CA SER A 402 12.06 18.60 -51.22
C SER A 402 13.20 18.28 -52.18
N ILE A 403 12.85 17.73 -53.35
CA ILE A 403 13.67 17.88 -54.53
C ILE A 403 13.14 19.12 -55.25
N GLY A 404 13.92 20.23 -55.13
CA GLY A 404 13.77 21.43 -55.97
C GLY A 404 14.46 21.24 -57.30
#